data_5196adeda2c12a35feec70c863bbc0d7
#
_entry.id   5196adeda2c12a35feec70c863bbc0d7
#
_cell.length_a   1.000
_cell.length_b   1.000
_cell.length_c   1.000
_cell.angle_alpha   90.00
_cell.angle_beta   90.00
_cell.angle_gamma   90.00
#
_symmetry.space_group_name_H-M   'P 1'
#
loop_
_entity.id
_entity.type
_entity.pdbx_description
1 polymer ?
#
loop_
_entity_poly.entity_id
_entity_poly.type
_entity_poly.pdbx_seq_one_letter_code
_entity_poly.pdbx_strand_id
1 'polypeptide(L)'
;MFCYASEIWHSVAPTPGASIIGNRMERAEHDFGRAQSIDAESVGVPGQRRFRLLVSAGTQSASIWMEKQQLAGIGTWFEEVLEKLDREQPSTEPDVEPAPIGAVYDVEFRASQIGLGYAEEDGLFAIHAFDESGAAGPPAFRCLINRGQSRVLARKIAGVIAGGRQICPLCGAPVDPSGHVCPRSNGHAKALA
;
A
#
# COMPACT_ATOMS: atom_id res chain seq x y z
N MET A 1 12.47 -26.07 23.30
CA MET A 1 12.87 -26.23 21.89
C MET A 1 12.06 -25.18 21.14
N PHE A 2 12.61 -23.97 21.06
CA PHE A 2 11.92 -22.80 20.45
C PHE A 2 12.19 -22.82 18.96
N CYS A 3 11.14 -23.07 18.16
CA CYS A 3 11.20 -22.84 16.71
C CYS A 3 11.12 -21.34 16.44
N TYR A 4 12.20 -20.81 15.88
CA TYR A 4 12.24 -19.47 15.32
C TYR A 4 11.38 -19.44 14.05
N ALA A 5 10.25 -18.76 14.11
CA ALA A 5 9.49 -18.41 12.92
C ALA A 5 10.31 -17.39 12.11
N SER A 6 10.66 -17.74 10.87
CA SER A 6 11.36 -16.84 9.97
C SER A 6 10.39 -15.82 9.38
N GLU A 7 10.25 -14.68 10.05
CA GLU A 7 9.51 -13.53 9.49
C GLU A 7 10.31 -12.90 8.35
N ILE A 8 9.74 -12.90 7.16
CA ILE A 8 10.34 -12.22 5.99
C ILE A 8 9.89 -10.76 6.01
N TRP A 9 10.76 -9.88 6.49
CA TRP A 9 10.52 -8.44 6.53
C TRP A 9 11.11 -7.73 5.32
N HIS A 10 10.28 -6.98 4.59
CA HIS A 10 10.73 -6.15 3.49
C HIS A 10 10.38 -4.69 3.76
N SER A 11 11.38 -3.82 3.71
CA SER A 11 11.22 -2.37 3.79
C SER A 11 11.04 -1.80 2.40
N VAL A 12 9.99 -1.05 2.18
CA VAL A 12 9.69 -0.35 0.92
C VAL A 12 10.34 1.04 0.92
N ALA A 13 11.66 1.08 1.05
CA ALA A 13 12.47 2.27 0.76
C ALA A 13 13.83 1.83 0.21
N PRO A 14 14.39 2.48 -0.81
CA PRO A 14 15.71 2.16 -1.29
C PRO A 14 16.77 2.78 -0.38
N THR A 15 17.09 2.10 0.73
CA THR A 15 18.27 2.42 1.52
C THR A 15 18.98 1.12 1.89
N PRO A 16 20.24 0.90 1.49
CA PRO A 16 20.96 -0.31 1.83
C PRO A 16 21.36 -0.27 3.32
N GLY A 17 20.88 -1.24 4.08
CA GLY A 17 21.43 -1.58 5.38
C GLY A 17 20.54 -1.36 6.59
N ALA A 18 19.40 -2.04 6.69
CA ALA A 18 18.77 -2.25 7.98
C ALA A 18 18.03 -3.59 8.01
N SER A 19 18.74 -4.63 8.37
CA SER A 19 18.18 -5.84 8.95
C SER A 19 17.81 -5.51 10.39
N ILE A 20 16.53 -5.27 10.67
CA ILE A 20 16.00 -5.04 12.04
C ILE A 20 14.61 -5.72 12.09
N ILE A 21 14.43 -7.08 12.43
CA ILE A 21 14.62 -7.69 13.67
C ILE A 21 13.46 -7.60 14.66
N GLY A 22 12.71 -8.65 14.70
CA GLY A 22 11.97 -9.40 15.69
C GLY A 22 11.19 -8.66 16.79
N ASN A 23 11.72 -7.74 17.52
CA ASN A 23 11.11 -7.32 18.79
C ASN A 23 10.68 -5.84 18.85
N ARG A 24 10.99 -5.03 17.83
CA ARG A 24 10.68 -3.60 17.81
C ARG A 24 9.39 -3.26 17.09
N MET A 25 8.88 -4.18 16.26
CA MET A 25 7.68 -4.00 15.45
C MET A 25 6.40 -4.56 16.10
N GLU A 26 6.51 -5.20 17.26
CA GLU A 26 5.36 -5.78 17.97
C GLU A 26 4.50 -4.74 18.71
N ARG A 27 5.02 -3.54 18.99
CA ARG A 27 4.29 -2.48 19.69
C ARG A 27 4.28 -1.22 18.83
N ALA A 28 3.14 -0.93 18.23
CA ALA A 28 2.86 0.35 17.61
C ALA A 28 2.22 1.30 18.63
N GLU A 29 2.34 2.61 18.41
CA GLU A 29 1.59 3.61 19.18
C GLU A 29 0.09 3.39 19.01
N HIS A 30 -0.35 3.13 17.77
CA HIS A 30 -1.72 2.77 17.43
C HIS A 30 -1.76 1.36 16.83
N ASP A 31 -2.05 0.35 17.64
CA ASP A 31 -2.21 -1.03 17.20
C ASP A 31 -3.69 -1.35 16.97
N PHE A 32 -4.07 -1.49 15.72
CA PHE A 32 -5.45 -1.81 15.30
C PHE A 32 -5.72 -3.32 15.30
N GLY A 33 -4.73 -4.17 15.57
CA GLY A 33 -4.88 -5.61 15.49
C GLY A 33 -5.39 -6.05 14.12
N ARG A 34 -6.37 -6.96 14.07
CA ARG A 34 -6.98 -7.41 12.81
C ARG A 34 -7.94 -6.34 12.26
N ALA A 35 -7.59 -5.80 11.09
CA ALA A 35 -8.45 -4.84 10.41
C ALA A 35 -9.76 -5.50 9.93
N GLN A 36 -10.87 -4.81 10.15
CA GLN A 36 -12.18 -5.20 9.60
C GLN A 36 -12.31 -4.75 8.15
N SER A 37 -11.80 -3.56 7.84
CA SER A 37 -11.77 -3.02 6.49
C SER A 37 -10.45 -2.31 6.24
N ILE A 38 -9.94 -2.47 5.02
CA ILE A 38 -8.76 -1.75 4.54
C ILE A 38 -8.97 -1.37 3.08
N ASP A 39 -8.68 -0.12 2.74
CA ASP A 39 -8.83 0.40 1.38
C ASP A 39 -7.66 1.32 1.03
N ALA A 40 -7.48 1.58 -0.25
CA ALA A 40 -6.50 2.51 -0.78
C ALA A 40 -7.17 3.50 -1.72
N GLU A 41 -6.82 4.78 -1.57
CA GLU A 41 -7.35 5.80 -2.46
C GLU A 41 -6.34 6.90 -2.80
N SER A 42 -6.66 7.64 -3.84
CA SER A 42 -5.94 8.87 -4.18
C SER A 42 -6.88 10.07 -4.13
N VAL A 43 -6.43 11.16 -3.52
CA VAL A 43 -7.17 12.40 -3.36
C VAL A 43 -6.50 13.50 -4.16
N GLY A 44 -7.26 14.23 -4.95
CA GLY A 44 -6.80 15.34 -5.79
C GLY A 44 -6.86 15.05 -7.28
N VAL A 45 -6.48 16.06 -8.07
CA VAL A 45 -6.49 15.98 -9.54
C VAL A 45 -5.24 15.29 -10.08
N PRO A 46 -5.28 14.70 -11.28
CA PRO A 46 -4.10 14.11 -11.91
C PRO A 46 -2.90 15.08 -11.92
N GLY A 47 -1.77 14.59 -11.40
CA GLY A 47 -0.54 15.38 -11.26
C GLY A 47 -0.35 16.02 -9.88
N GLN A 48 -1.39 16.11 -9.06
CA GLN A 48 -1.35 16.66 -7.70
C GLN A 48 -2.03 15.71 -6.70
N ARG A 49 -2.06 14.42 -7.00
CA ARG A 49 -2.68 13.43 -6.13
C ARG A 49 -1.80 13.13 -4.93
N ARG A 50 -2.45 13.00 -3.78
CA ARG A 50 -1.91 12.38 -2.59
C ARG A 50 -2.54 11.00 -2.43
N PHE A 51 -1.83 10.08 -1.83
CA PHE A 51 -2.24 8.69 -1.69
C PHE A 51 -2.37 8.35 -0.22
N ARG A 52 -3.33 7.51 0.11
CA ARG A 52 -3.50 7.05 1.49
C ARG A 52 -4.05 5.64 1.57
N LEU A 53 -3.74 4.96 2.67
CA LEU A 53 -4.45 3.79 3.14
C LEU A 53 -5.49 4.22 4.17
N LEU A 54 -6.65 3.60 4.08
CA LEU A 54 -7.74 3.73 5.04
C LEU A 54 -7.91 2.39 5.75
N VAL A 55 -8.01 2.40 7.06
CA VAL A 55 -8.14 1.19 7.87
C VAL A 55 -9.22 1.40 8.93
N SER A 56 -10.04 0.38 9.16
CA SER A 56 -10.95 0.35 10.32
C SER A 56 -10.83 -0.96 11.09
N ALA A 57 -10.95 -0.86 12.42
CA ALA A 57 -10.96 -1.98 13.34
C ALA A 57 -11.82 -1.64 14.56
N GLY A 58 -12.93 -2.37 14.77
CA GLY A 58 -13.91 -2.03 15.80
C GLY A 58 -14.52 -0.65 15.56
N THR A 59 -14.34 0.24 16.53
CA THR A 59 -14.80 1.65 16.46
C THR A 59 -13.71 2.60 15.98
N GLN A 60 -12.49 2.11 15.77
CA GLN A 60 -11.34 2.94 15.39
C GLN A 60 -11.17 2.99 13.87
N SER A 61 -10.68 4.12 13.38
CA SER A 61 -10.37 4.34 11.98
C SER A 61 -9.07 5.13 11.81
N ALA A 62 -8.35 4.81 10.75
CA ALA A 62 -7.07 5.46 10.42
C ALA A 62 -7.00 5.89 8.95
N SER A 63 -6.36 7.02 8.71
CA SER A 63 -5.98 7.56 7.40
C SER A 63 -4.47 7.77 7.37
N ILE A 64 -3.75 6.96 6.59
CA ILE A 64 -2.30 6.97 6.53
C ILE A 64 -1.87 7.49 5.17
N TRP A 65 -1.44 8.74 5.12
CA TRP A 65 -0.94 9.39 3.91
C TRP A 65 0.45 8.90 3.56
N MET A 66 0.71 8.75 2.27
CA MET A 66 2.00 8.26 1.79
C MET A 66 2.30 8.73 0.37
N GLU A 67 3.53 8.52 -0.08
CA GLU A 67 3.93 8.78 -1.45
C GLU A 67 3.41 7.69 -2.40
N LYS A 68 3.23 8.06 -3.68
CA LYS A 68 2.81 7.13 -4.73
C LYS A 68 3.67 5.87 -4.79
N GLN A 69 4.99 6.04 -4.64
CA GLN A 69 5.95 4.92 -4.70
C GLN A 69 5.81 3.98 -3.52
N GLN A 70 5.51 4.50 -2.31
CA GLN A 70 5.26 3.68 -1.13
C GLN A 70 4.00 2.84 -1.33
N LEU A 71 2.91 3.45 -1.78
CA LEU A 71 1.67 2.71 -2.06
C LEU A 71 1.87 1.67 -3.17
N ALA A 72 2.55 2.01 -4.25
CA ALA A 72 2.87 1.06 -5.32
C ALA A 72 3.69 -0.12 -4.81
N GLY A 73 4.70 0.14 -3.96
CA GLY A 73 5.53 -0.89 -3.36
C GLY A 73 4.73 -1.85 -2.46
N ILE A 74 3.74 -1.35 -1.72
CA ILE A 74 2.82 -2.20 -0.94
C ILE A 74 2.07 -3.16 -1.87
N GLY A 75 1.50 -2.65 -2.98
CA GLY A 75 0.78 -3.48 -3.95
C GLY A 75 1.65 -4.56 -4.55
N THR A 76 2.83 -4.20 -5.06
CA THR A 76 3.79 -5.15 -5.64
C THR A 76 4.22 -6.23 -4.64
N TRP A 77 4.53 -5.84 -3.40
CA TRP A 77 4.92 -6.80 -2.38
C TRP A 77 3.81 -7.79 -2.05
N PHE A 78 2.55 -7.34 -1.95
CA PHE A 78 1.43 -8.25 -1.76
C PHE A 78 1.26 -9.22 -2.93
N GLU A 79 1.36 -8.75 -4.18
CA GLU A 79 1.27 -9.60 -5.37
C GLU A 79 2.34 -10.69 -5.34
N GLU A 80 3.60 -10.34 -5.08
CA GLU A 80 4.73 -11.28 -5.03
C GLU A 80 4.57 -12.33 -3.92
N VAL A 81 4.21 -11.89 -2.70
CA VAL A 81 4.06 -12.81 -1.56
C VAL A 81 2.84 -13.70 -1.73
N LEU A 82 1.71 -13.15 -2.20
CA LEU A 82 0.51 -13.94 -2.46
C LEU A 82 0.74 -14.98 -3.55
N GLU A 83 1.43 -14.63 -4.64
CA GLU A 83 1.77 -15.59 -5.71
C GLU A 83 2.64 -16.74 -5.18
N LYS A 84 3.59 -16.45 -4.29
CA LYS A 84 4.41 -17.48 -3.66
C LYS A 84 3.57 -18.37 -2.75
N LEU A 85 2.77 -17.78 -1.88
CA LEU A 85 1.92 -18.49 -0.93
C LEU A 85 0.86 -19.36 -1.63
N ASP A 86 0.24 -18.85 -2.70
CA ASP A 86 -0.78 -19.57 -3.45
C ASP A 86 -0.20 -20.75 -4.24
N ARG A 87 1.09 -20.71 -4.61
CA ARG A 87 1.81 -21.85 -5.18
C ARG A 87 2.12 -22.93 -4.14
N GLU A 88 2.46 -22.55 -2.92
CA GLU A 88 2.80 -23.47 -1.84
C GLU A 88 1.55 -24.03 -1.13
N GLN A 89 0.59 -23.17 -0.88
CA GLN A 89 -0.65 -23.46 -0.16
C GLN A 89 -1.80 -22.62 -0.73
N PRO A 90 -2.53 -23.11 -1.72
CA PRO A 90 -3.69 -22.43 -2.26
C PRO A 90 -4.68 -22.04 -1.16
N SER A 91 -5.05 -20.77 -1.10
CA SER A 91 -6.00 -20.26 -0.12
C SER A 91 -7.43 -20.36 -0.63
N THR A 92 -8.33 -20.87 0.22
CA THR A 92 -9.78 -20.85 -0.01
C THR A 92 -10.46 -19.65 0.65
N GLU A 93 -9.69 -18.75 1.26
CA GLU A 93 -10.25 -17.53 1.86
C GLU A 93 -10.91 -16.66 0.78
N PRO A 94 -12.17 -16.28 0.97
CA PRO A 94 -12.87 -15.41 0.02
C PRO A 94 -12.23 -14.02 -0.01
N ASP A 95 -12.27 -13.39 -1.17
CA ASP A 95 -11.97 -11.98 -1.31
C ASP A 95 -13.07 -11.17 -0.60
N VAL A 96 -12.65 -10.23 0.25
CA VAL A 96 -13.57 -9.38 1.01
C VAL A 96 -13.36 -7.93 0.58
N GLU A 97 -14.36 -7.39 -0.10
CA GLU A 97 -14.35 -5.98 -0.49
C GLU A 97 -14.44 -5.08 0.77
N PRO A 98 -13.68 -3.97 0.81
CA PRO A 98 -13.69 -3.10 1.96
C PRO A 98 -15.07 -2.46 2.17
N ALA A 99 -15.55 -2.48 3.42
CA ALA A 99 -16.68 -1.67 3.81
C ALA A 99 -16.28 -0.19 3.79
N PRO A 100 -17.23 0.73 3.52
CA PRO A 100 -16.94 2.15 3.56
C PRO A 100 -16.37 2.59 4.92
N ILE A 101 -15.25 3.28 4.89
CA ILE A 101 -14.60 3.87 6.07
C ILE A 101 -15.00 5.36 6.10
N GLY A 102 -15.46 5.83 7.25
CA GLY A 102 -15.94 7.20 7.41
C GLY A 102 -14.88 8.26 7.05
N ALA A 103 -15.32 9.51 6.95
CA ALA A 103 -14.44 10.63 6.58
C ALA A 103 -13.74 11.29 7.78
N VAL A 104 -14.04 10.87 8.99
CA VAL A 104 -13.39 11.32 10.23
C VAL A 104 -12.59 10.15 10.78
N TYR A 105 -11.32 10.38 11.07
CA TYR A 105 -10.38 9.35 11.48
C TYR A 105 -9.88 9.62 12.89
N ASP A 106 -9.73 8.56 13.70
CA ASP A 106 -9.14 8.64 15.03
C ASP A 106 -7.62 8.85 14.95
N VAL A 107 -7.01 8.30 13.89
CA VAL A 107 -5.58 8.40 13.61
C VAL A 107 -5.39 8.90 12.19
N GLU A 108 -4.69 10.02 12.04
CA GLU A 108 -4.33 10.54 10.71
C GLU A 108 -2.92 11.11 10.74
N PHE A 109 -2.03 10.60 9.88
CA PHE A 109 -0.67 11.09 9.74
C PHE A 109 -0.08 10.73 8.37
N ARG A 110 1.10 11.30 8.07
CA ARG A 110 1.89 10.95 6.90
C ARG A 110 2.98 9.97 7.28
N ALA A 111 3.02 8.84 6.60
CA ALA A 111 4.07 7.86 6.79
C ALA A 111 5.37 8.29 6.09
N SER A 112 6.46 8.25 6.83
CA SER A 112 7.82 8.40 6.29
C SER A 112 8.33 7.06 5.74
N GLN A 113 7.95 5.96 6.38
CA GLN A 113 8.33 4.60 6.01
C GLN A 113 7.16 3.63 6.23
N ILE A 114 7.11 2.58 5.39
CA ILE A 114 6.19 1.46 5.52
C ILE A 114 7.01 0.18 5.71
N GLY A 115 6.62 -0.62 6.69
CA GLY A 115 7.11 -1.98 6.92
C GLY A 115 6.01 -2.99 6.62
N LEU A 116 6.37 -4.08 5.96
CA LEU A 116 5.45 -5.16 5.61
C LEU A 116 6.00 -6.49 6.10
N GLY A 117 5.13 -7.36 6.59
CA GLY A 117 5.50 -8.68 7.05
C GLY A 117 4.38 -9.69 6.87
N TYR A 118 4.75 -10.96 6.89
CA TYR A 118 3.81 -12.09 6.88
C TYR A 118 4.11 -13.02 8.04
N ALA A 119 3.13 -13.22 8.91
CA ALA A 119 3.20 -14.15 10.02
C ALA A 119 2.65 -15.50 9.56
N GLU A 120 3.54 -16.46 9.30
CA GLU A 120 3.17 -17.78 8.75
C GLU A 120 2.24 -18.57 9.69
N GLU A 121 2.47 -18.47 11.00
CA GLU A 121 1.68 -19.18 12.01
C GLU A 121 0.21 -18.74 12.02
N ASP A 122 -0.03 -17.43 11.83
CA ASP A 122 -1.37 -16.84 11.86
C ASP A 122 -2.01 -16.72 10.47
N GLY A 123 -1.22 -16.84 9.40
CA GLY A 123 -1.63 -16.60 8.03
C GLY A 123 -1.99 -15.13 7.75
N LEU A 124 -1.41 -14.19 8.51
CA LEU A 124 -1.74 -12.78 8.46
C LEU A 124 -0.60 -11.93 7.92
N PHE A 125 -0.95 -10.93 7.16
CA PHE A 125 -0.04 -9.88 6.74
C PHE A 125 -0.07 -8.73 7.76
N ALA A 126 1.10 -8.22 8.12
CA ALA A 126 1.26 -7.07 8.97
C ALA A 126 1.67 -5.84 8.14
N ILE A 127 1.02 -4.73 8.38
CA ILE A 127 1.37 -3.42 7.83
C ILE A 127 1.76 -2.52 8.99
N HIS A 128 2.96 -1.96 8.92
CA HIS A 128 3.48 -0.98 9.87
C HIS A 128 3.72 0.33 9.15
N ALA A 129 3.31 1.43 9.76
CA ALA A 129 3.61 2.77 9.25
C ALA A 129 4.38 3.56 10.32
N PHE A 130 5.44 4.20 9.89
CA PHE A 130 6.29 5.05 10.72
C PHE A 130 6.06 6.50 10.32
N ASP A 131 5.92 7.38 11.29
CA ASP A 131 5.88 8.82 11.06
C ASP A 131 7.28 9.43 10.90
N GLU A 132 7.35 10.74 10.72
CA GLU A 132 8.64 11.44 10.54
C GLU A 132 9.52 11.41 11.79
N SER A 133 8.93 11.24 12.98
CA SER A 133 9.66 11.12 14.26
C SER A 133 10.22 9.73 14.50
N GLY A 134 9.71 8.72 13.80
CA GLY A 134 9.80 7.30 14.15
C GLY A 134 10.88 6.48 13.45
N ALA A 135 11.77 7.05 12.62
CA ALA A 135 12.82 6.26 11.96
C ALA A 135 13.74 5.47 12.93
N ALA A 136 13.74 5.84 14.22
CA ALA A 136 14.47 5.17 15.29
C ALA A 136 13.58 4.59 16.40
N GLY A 137 12.24 4.78 16.33
CA GLY A 137 11.21 4.37 17.31
C GLY A 137 10.37 3.17 16.86
N PRO A 138 9.38 2.78 17.68
CA PRO A 138 8.35 1.84 17.27
C PRO A 138 7.52 2.42 16.13
N PRO A 139 6.78 1.61 15.35
CA PRO A 139 5.86 2.12 14.36
C PRO A 139 4.76 2.97 15.02
N ALA A 140 4.36 4.06 14.37
CA ALA A 140 3.23 4.86 14.81
C ALA A 140 1.91 4.10 14.64
N PHE A 141 1.83 3.23 13.63
CA PHE A 141 0.63 2.46 13.32
C PHE A 141 0.97 1.01 12.95
N ARG A 142 0.07 0.10 13.34
CA ARG A 142 0.10 -1.32 12.94
C ARG A 142 -1.30 -1.84 12.69
N CYS A 143 -1.45 -2.66 11.65
CA CYS A 143 -2.64 -3.51 11.47
C CYS A 143 -2.27 -4.86 10.87
N LEU A 144 -3.19 -5.81 11.01
CA LEU A 144 -3.10 -7.16 10.45
C LEU A 144 -4.26 -7.38 9.48
N ILE A 145 -3.98 -7.99 8.34
CA ILE A 145 -4.98 -8.36 7.33
C ILE A 145 -4.78 -9.80 6.87
N ASN A 146 -5.86 -10.44 6.43
CA ASN A 146 -5.81 -11.80 5.91
C ASN A 146 -5.50 -11.83 4.40
N ARG A 147 -5.33 -13.04 3.83
CA ARG A 147 -5.02 -13.21 2.39
C ARG A 147 -6.11 -12.63 1.48
N GLY A 148 -7.40 -12.79 1.83
CA GLY A 148 -8.50 -12.25 1.03
C GLY A 148 -8.47 -10.73 0.97
N GLN A 149 -8.27 -10.06 2.11
CA GLN A 149 -8.10 -8.61 2.18
C GLN A 149 -6.86 -8.14 1.42
N SER A 150 -5.74 -8.86 1.52
CA SER A 150 -4.49 -8.51 0.83
C SER A 150 -4.63 -8.58 -0.69
N ARG A 151 -5.35 -9.60 -1.23
CA ARG A 151 -5.64 -9.70 -2.66
C ARG A 151 -6.48 -8.53 -3.17
N VAL A 152 -7.54 -8.18 -2.42
CA VAL A 152 -8.40 -7.05 -2.78
C VAL A 152 -7.61 -5.74 -2.72
N LEU A 153 -6.84 -5.54 -1.66
CA LEU A 153 -6.02 -4.34 -1.49
C LEU A 153 -4.98 -4.19 -2.61
N ALA A 154 -4.28 -5.26 -3.00
CA ALA A 154 -3.32 -5.22 -4.10
C ALA A 154 -3.97 -4.76 -5.42
N ARG A 155 -5.12 -5.36 -5.78
CA ARG A 155 -5.89 -4.95 -6.98
C ARG A 155 -6.35 -3.48 -6.89
N LYS A 156 -6.81 -3.07 -5.71
CA LYS A 156 -7.25 -1.68 -5.48
C LYS A 156 -6.09 -0.70 -5.65
N ILE A 157 -4.94 -1.01 -5.06
CA ILE A 157 -3.71 -0.21 -5.21
C ILE A 157 -3.32 -0.10 -6.69
N ALA A 158 -3.30 -1.20 -7.43
CA ALA A 158 -2.99 -1.20 -8.86
C ALA A 158 -3.92 -0.25 -9.63
N GLY A 159 -5.24 -0.30 -9.35
CA GLY A 159 -6.22 0.61 -9.94
C GLY A 159 -5.98 2.08 -9.58
N VAL A 160 -5.70 2.36 -8.31
CA VAL A 160 -5.41 3.72 -7.81
C VAL A 160 -4.15 4.29 -8.44
N ILE A 161 -3.11 3.48 -8.58
CA ILE A 161 -1.83 3.86 -9.20
C ILE A 161 -2.00 4.07 -10.72
N ALA A 162 -2.74 3.17 -11.41
CA ALA A 162 -3.01 3.25 -12.84
C ALA A 162 -3.97 4.39 -13.21
N GLY A 163 -4.84 4.81 -12.29
CA GLY A 163 -5.77 5.94 -12.48
C GLY A 163 -5.07 7.31 -12.63
N GLY A 164 -3.73 7.33 -12.78
CA GLY A 164 -2.93 8.50 -13.15
C GLY A 164 -3.22 9.00 -14.55
N ARG A 165 -2.39 9.93 -15.04
CA ARG A 165 -2.48 10.40 -16.43
C ARG A 165 -2.26 9.23 -17.39
N GLN A 166 -3.06 9.18 -18.45
CA GLN A 166 -2.81 8.24 -19.55
C GLN A 166 -1.40 8.45 -20.10
N ILE A 167 -0.74 7.36 -20.44
CA ILE A 167 0.57 7.40 -21.06
C ILE A 167 0.40 7.47 -22.57
N CYS A 168 1.06 8.41 -23.21
CA CYS A 168 1.04 8.52 -24.65
C CYS A 168 1.69 7.28 -25.30
N PRO A 169 0.98 6.54 -26.15
CA PRO A 169 1.52 5.32 -26.77
C PRO A 169 2.70 5.59 -27.70
N LEU A 170 2.89 6.83 -28.14
CA LEU A 170 3.97 7.19 -29.07
C LEU A 170 5.26 7.61 -28.35
N CYS A 171 5.17 8.45 -27.33
CA CYS A 171 6.37 9.00 -26.68
C CYS A 171 6.58 8.52 -25.25
N GLY A 172 5.60 7.80 -24.66
CA GLY A 172 5.69 7.33 -23.26
C GLY A 172 5.51 8.43 -22.21
N ALA A 173 5.28 9.69 -22.61
CA ALA A 173 5.03 10.78 -21.69
C ALA A 173 3.58 10.78 -21.17
N PRO A 174 3.31 11.27 -19.94
CA PRO A 174 1.95 11.45 -19.46
C PRO A 174 1.15 12.44 -20.33
N VAL A 175 -0.08 12.09 -20.63
CA VAL A 175 -1.03 12.95 -21.33
C VAL A 175 -1.89 13.68 -20.31
N ASP A 176 -1.90 15.01 -20.36
CA ASP A 176 -2.80 15.80 -19.53
C ASP A 176 -4.25 15.72 -20.07
N PRO A 177 -5.28 15.99 -19.24
CA PRO A 177 -6.66 16.03 -19.70
C PRO A 177 -6.91 17.03 -20.85
N SER A 178 -6.09 18.09 -20.91
CA SER A 178 -6.05 19.07 -22.00
C SER A 178 -5.26 18.61 -23.24
N GLY A 179 -4.71 17.38 -23.20
CA GLY A 179 -3.83 16.85 -24.23
C GLY A 179 -2.33 17.12 -23.95
N HIS A 180 -1.46 16.66 -24.85
CA HIS A 180 -0.04 17.02 -24.83
C HIS A 180 0.52 17.11 -26.25
N VAL A 181 1.56 17.92 -26.41
CA VAL A 181 2.30 17.97 -27.67
C VAL A 181 3.27 16.80 -27.69
N CYS A 182 2.99 15.79 -28.52
CA CYS A 182 3.82 14.61 -28.59
C CYS A 182 5.06 14.86 -29.46
N PRO A 183 6.31 14.77 -28.93
CA PRO A 183 7.51 14.97 -29.73
C PRO A 183 7.73 13.91 -30.81
N ARG A 184 7.01 12.77 -30.73
CA ARG A 184 7.04 11.70 -31.75
C ARG A 184 5.88 11.75 -32.73
N SER A 185 4.93 12.67 -32.59
CA SER A 185 3.84 12.85 -33.57
C SER A 185 4.24 13.86 -34.61
N ASN A 186 5.28 13.69 -35.34
CA ASN A 186 5.79 14.40 -36.53
C ASN A 186 4.93 15.58 -37.05
N GLY A 187 4.50 16.51 -36.19
CA GLY A 187 3.80 17.74 -36.57
C GLY A 187 2.39 17.59 -37.16
N HIS A 188 1.84 16.40 -37.22
CA HIS A 188 0.49 16.17 -37.73
C HIS A 188 -0.54 16.12 -36.61
N ALA A 189 -0.64 17.19 -35.82
CA ALA A 189 -1.82 17.41 -34.99
C ALA A 189 -2.97 17.83 -35.85
N LYS A 190 -3.79 16.88 -36.34
CA LYS A 190 -5.13 17.22 -36.78
C LYS A 190 -5.92 17.69 -35.57
N ALA A 191 -6.19 18.99 -35.51
CA ALA A 191 -7.24 19.54 -34.68
C ALA A 191 -8.54 18.80 -35.03
N LEU A 192 -9.07 18.03 -34.10
CA LEU A 192 -10.43 17.57 -34.14
C LEU A 192 -11.30 18.72 -33.63
N ALA A 193 -12.08 19.31 -34.51
CA ALA A 193 -13.13 20.26 -34.24
C ALA A 193 -14.29 19.58 -33.49
#